data_393b9a5c203beae971588a6c58f54a85
#
_entry.id   393b9a5c203beae971588a6c58f54a85
#
_cell.length_a   1.000
_cell.length_b   1.000
_cell.length_c   1.000
_cell.angle_alpha   90.00
_cell.angle_beta   90.00
_cell.angle_gamma   90.00
#
_symmetry.space_group_name_H-M   'P 1'
#
loop_
_entity.id
_entity.type
_entity.pdbx_description
1 polymer ?
#
loop_
_entity_poly.entity_id
_entity_poly.type
_entity_poly.pdbx_seq_one_letter_code
_entity_poly.pdbx_strand_id
1 'polypeptide(L)'
;DGTKIYPNFYKEEQTKNVESTLRIFKKRTEIDLECLMEGSFPENENEIAIDRMYAVNNKISVGDVMELGDVSYTICGLVALSDYSALFSSTSDMMFDAVRFGVAIVTEDGFNKINDDHLHYNYSWRYSERPADEKEAKTLSESFLKTLYINALLNLNGVEGFIPEYVNQAIIFTGDDIKGDNAMF
;
A
#
# COMPACT_ATOMS: atom_id res chain seq x y z
N ASP A 1 3.59 25.17 -1.81
CA ASP A 1 4.81 24.53 -2.29
C ASP A 1 4.58 23.55 -3.46
N GLY A 2 3.33 23.34 -3.88
CA GLY A 2 2.98 22.49 -5.03
C GLY A 2 2.94 20.98 -4.74
N THR A 3 3.06 20.57 -3.49
CA THR A 3 2.90 19.16 -3.09
C THR A 3 1.45 18.71 -3.30
N LYS A 4 1.26 17.61 -4.03
CA LYS A 4 -0.05 16.98 -4.22
C LYS A 4 -0.21 15.80 -3.28
N ILE A 5 -1.37 15.73 -2.63
CA ILE A 5 -1.74 14.66 -1.68
C ILE A 5 -2.82 13.79 -2.33
N TYR A 6 -2.68 12.49 -2.20
CA TYR A 6 -3.60 11.49 -2.73
C TYR A 6 -4.08 10.57 -1.62
N PRO A 7 -5.39 10.34 -1.47
CA PRO A 7 -5.89 9.29 -0.60
C PRO A 7 -5.37 7.92 -1.07
N ASN A 8 -4.82 7.15 -0.15
CA ASN A 8 -4.32 5.79 -0.40
C ASN A 8 -4.86 4.87 0.69
N PHE A 9 -6.18 4.90 0.89
CA PHE A 9 -6.86 4.17 1.94
C PHE A 9 -6.83 2.67 1.64
N TYR A 10 -6.74 1.88 2.69
CA TYR A 10 -6.77 0.43 2.59
C TYR A 10 -7.66 -0.19 3.67
N LYS A 11 -8.06 -1.42 3.45
CA LYS A 11 -8.70 -2.27 4.44
C LYS A 11 -7.84 -3.51 4.66
N GLU A 12 -7.84 -4.02 5.88
CA GLU A 12 -7.11 -5.26 6.22
C GLU A 12 -8.09 -6.37 6.56
N GLU A 13 -7.93 -7.51 5.88
CA GLU A 13 -8.74 -8.69 6.09
C GLU A 13 -7.90 -9.93 6.34
N GLN A 14 -8.42 -10.81 7.20
CA GLN A 14 -7.87 -12.14 7.39
C GLN A 14 -8.36 -13.07 6.26
N THR A 15 -7.46 -13.83 5.69
CA THR A 15 -7.83 -14.86 4.73
C THR A 15 -8.28 -16.12 5.48
N LYS A 16 -9.37 -16.77 5.01
CA LYS A 16 -9.87 -17.98 5.64
C LYS A 16 -9.01 -19.22 5.39
N ASN A 17 -8.32 -19.25 4.27
CA ASN A 17 -7.59 -20.44 3.80
C ASN A 17 -6.14 -20.53 4.28
N VAL A 18 -5.56 -19.40 4.69
CA VAL A 18 -4.19 -19.27 5.20
C VAL A 18 -4.24 -18.29 6.36
N GLU A 19 -3.51 -18.55 7.44
CA GLU A 19 -3.38 -17.57 8.54
C GLU A 19 -2.55 -16.39 8.08
N SER A 20 -3.15 -15.53 7.26
CA SER A 20 -2.49 -14.35 6.71
C SER A 20 -3.43 -13.15 6.68
N THR A 21 -2.84 -11.98 6.66
CA THR A 21 -3.54 -10.70 6.51
C THR A 21 -3.28 -10.16 5.10
N LEU A 22 -4.34 -9.74 4.43
CA LEU A 22 -4.25 -8.98 3.19
C LEU A 22 -4.61 -7.52 3.43
N ARG A 23 -3.73 -6.64 2.97
CA ARG A 23 -3.97 -5.20 2.88
C ARG A 23 -4.49 -4.89 1.49
N ILE A 24 -5.72 -4.43 1.42
CA ILE A 24 -6.47 -4.30 0.18
C ILE A 24 -6.64 -2.83 -0.15
N PHE A 25 -6.21 -2.44 -1.34
CA PHE A 25 -6.34 -1.09 -1.88
C PHE A 25 -7.35 -1.05 -3.03
N LYS A 26 -7.90 0.12 -3.28
CA LYS A 26 -8.51 0.39 -4.59
C LYS A 26 -7.43 0.51 -5.64
N LYS A 27 -7.68 0.03 -6.87
CA LYS A 27 -6.79 0.25 -8.01
C LYS A 27 -6.45 1.74 -8.14
N ARG A 28 -5.17 2.04 -8.18
CA ARG A 28 -4.65 3.40 -8.23
C ARG A 28 -4.48 3.90 -9.66
N THR A 29 -4.55 5.21 -9.86
CA THR A 29 -4.47 5.83 -11.18
C THR A 29 -3.48 6.98 -11.27
N GLU A 30 -3.00 7.50 -10.13
CA GLU A 30 -2.22 8.74 -10.09
C GLU A 30 -0.81 8.57 -9.48
N ILE A 31 -0.72 7.77 -8.42
CA ILE A 31 0.51 7.59 -7.65
C ILE A 31 0.56 6.14 -7.14
N ASP A 32 1.75 5.64 -6.86
CA ASP A 32 1.99 4.27 -6.35
C ASP A 32 1.32 3.21 -7.24
N LEU A 33 1.49 3.38 -8.56
CA LEU A 33 0.83 2.53 -9.57
C LEU A 33 1.34 1.10 -9.48
N GLU A 34 0.40 0.19 -9.68
CA GLU A 34 0.68 -1.24 -9.71
C GLU A 34 1.24 -1.66 -11.07
N CYS A 35 2.15 -2.63 -11.04
CA CYS A 35 2.63 -3.33 -12.22
C CYS A 35 1.93 -4.68 -12.35
N LEU A 36 1.26 -4.93 -13.48
CA LEU A 36 0.68 -6.24 -13.76
C LEU A 36 1.77 -7.22 -14.17
N MET A 37 1.88 -8.32 -13.43
CA MET A 37 2.87 -9.37 -13.67
C MET A 37 2.28 -10.58 -14.38
N GLU A 38 0.99 -10.91 -14.11
CA GLU A 38 0.27 -12.02 -14.68
C GLU A 38 -1.24 -11.76 -14.68
N GLY A 39 -2.00 -12.31 -15.64
CA GLY A 39 -3.44 -12.19 -15.71
C GLY A 39 -3.93 -10.81 -16.13
N SER A 40 -4.90 -10.25 -15.40
CA SER A 40 -5.50 -8.95 -15.67
C SER A 40 -5.66 -8.11 -14.40
N PHE A 41 -5.86 -6.81 -14.56
CA PHE A 41 -6.37 -5.98 -13.47
C PHE A 41 -7.84 -6.29 -13.18
N PRO A 42 -8.32 -6.08 -11.93
CA PRO A 42 -9.73 -6.21 -11.60
C PRO A 42 -10.61 -5.27 -12.43
N GLU A 43 -11.67 -5.80 -13.02
CA GLU A 43 -12.65 -5.07 -13.83
C GLU A 43 -14.02 -5.04 -13.18
N ASN A 44 -14.32 -5.98 -12.29
CA ASN A 44 -15.58 -6.05 -11.58
C ASN A 44 -15.41 -6.24 -10.07
N GLU A 45 -16.50 -6.15 -9.33
CA GLU A 45 -16.55 -6.15 -7.88
C GLU A 45 -16.15 -7.47 -7.20
N ASN A 46 -16.09 -8.56 -7.95
CA ASN A 46 -15.74 -9.89 -7.46
C ASN A 46 -14.32 -10.31 -7.84
N GLU A 47 -13.55 -9.42 -8.43
CA GLU A 47 -12.17 -9.67 -8.86
C GLU A 47 -11.17 -9.00 -7.94
N ILE A 48 -10.04 -9.69 -7.74
CA ILE A 48 -8.90 -9.22 -6.96
C ILE A 48 -7.61 -9.56 -7.68
N ALA A 49 -6.65 -8.63 -7.69
CA ALA A 49 -5.28 -8.95 -8.06
C ALA A 49 -4.40 -8.84 -6.80
N ILE A 50 -3.55 -9.85 -6.57
CA ILE A 50 -2.74 -9.98 -5.36
C ILE A 50 -1.26 -9.86 -5.67
N ASP A 51 -0.47 -9.51 -4.65
CA ASP A 51 0.99 -9.47 -4.81
C ASP A 51 1.54 -10.83 -5.23
N ARG A 52 2.47 -10.79 -6.20
CA ARG A 52 3.07 -12.00 -6.78
C ARG A 52 3.88 -12.81 -5.78
N MET A 53 4.64 -12.16 -4.88
CA MET A 53 5.44 -12.90 -3.89
C MET A 53 4.54 -13.60 -2.87
N TYR A 54 3.50 -12.90 -2.40
CA TYR A 54 2.49 -13.51 -1.54
C TYR A 54 1.81 -14.70 -2.23
N ALA A 55 1.40 -14.55 -3.49
CA ALA A 55 0.77 -15.62 -4.27
C ALA A 55 1.68 -16.86 -4.39
N VAL A 56 2.93 -16.68 -4.79
CA VAL A 56 3.91 -17.76 -4.95
C VAL A 56 4.14 -18.50 -3.63
N ASN A 57 4.34 -17.76 -2.53
CA ASN A 57 4.62 -18.36 -1.23
C ASN A 57 3.42 -19.15 -0.66
N ASN A 58 2.20 -18.73 -0.99
CA ASN A 58 0.97 -19.40 -0.58
C ASN A 58 0.40 -20.36 -1.63
N LYS A 59 1.10 -20.57 -2.77
CA LYS A 59 0.69 -21.43 -3.87
C LYS A 59 -0.68 -21.09 -4.46
N ILE A 60 -0.92 -19.79 -4.59
CA ILE A 60 -2.15 -19.22 -5.13
C ILE A 60 -1.90 -18.87 -6.60
N SER A 61 -2.88 -19.13 -7.45
CA SER A 61 -2.82 -18.92 -8.90
C SER A 61 -3.96 -18.05 -9.40
N VAL A 62 -3.78 -17.45 -10.57
CA VAL A 62 -4.88 -16.76 -11.27
C VAL A 62 -5.99 -17.78 -11.56
N GLY A 63 -7.22 -17.39 -11.26
CA GLY A 63 -8.42 -18.23 -11.36
C GLY A 63 -8.86 -18.86 -10.03
N ASP A 64 -7.99 -18.89 -9.01
CA ASP A 64 -8.39 -19.36 -7.68
C ASP A 64 -9.38 -18.40 -7.02
N VAL A 65 -10.14 -18.91 -6.05
CA VAL A 65 -11.07 -18.12 -5.24
C VAL A 65 -10.46 -17.89 -3.86
N MET A 66 -10.51 -16.64 -3.43
CA MET A 66 -10.04 -16.22 -2.11
C MET A 66 -11.21 -15.66 -1.30
N GLU A 67 -11.32 -16.13 -0.04
CA GLU A 67 -12.29 -15.61 0.91
C GLU A 67 -11.61 -14.64 1.88
N LEU A 68 -12.13 -13.40 1.91
CA LEU A 68 -11.68 -12.31 2.78
C LEU A 68 -12.85 -11.85 3.63
N GLY A 69 -12.79 -12.14 4.93
CA GLY A 69 -13.94 -11.94 5.79
C GLY A 69 -15.16 -12.70 5.25
N ASP A 70 -16.23 -11.99 4.94
CA ASP A 70 -17.46 -12.56 4.38
C ASP A 70 -17.59 -12.37 2.87
N VAL A 71 -16.53 -11.91 2.19
CA VAL A 71 -16.53 -11.64 0.75
C VAL A 71 -15.62 -12.64 0.04
N SER A 72 -16.10 -13.17 -1.09
CA SER A 72 -15.33 -14.04 -1.98
C SER A 72 -14.92 -13.28 -3.24
N TYR A 73 -13.64 -13.40 -3.61
CA TYR A 73 -13.07 -12.82 -4.81
C TYR A 73 -12.42 -13.90 -5.68
N THR A 74 -12.52 -13.73 -7.00
CA THR A 74 -11.72 -14.49 -7.96
C THR A 74 -10.40 -13.75 -8.20
N ILE A 75 -9.29 -14.45 -8.10
CA ILE A 75 -7.97 -13.88 -8.40
C ILE A 75 -7.85 -13.72 -9.91
N CYS A 76 -7.91 -12.49 -10.38
CA CYS A 76 -7.82 -12.16 -11.81
C CYS A 76 -6.41 -11.89 -12.28
N GLY A 77 -5.49 -11.56 -11.36
CA GLY A 77 -4.13 -11.26 -11.72
C GLY A 77 -3.15 -11.24 -10.54
N LEU A 78 -1.88 -11.24 -10.89
CA LEU A 78 -0.76 -11.05 -9.98
C LEU A 78 -0.10 -9.71 -10.28
N VAL A 79 0.18 -8.93 -9.23
CA VAL A 79 0.72 -7.58 -9.32
C VAL A 79 1.98 -7.41 -8.46
N ALA A 80 2.72 -6.36 -8.75
CA ALA A 80 3.74 -5.80 -7.86
C ALA A 80 3.37 -4.33 -7.59
N LEU A 81 3.43 -3.91 -6.33
CA LEU A 81 3.13 -2.56 -5.91
C LEU A 81 4.44 -1.82 -5.62
N SER A 82 4.59 -0.61 -6.16
CA SER A 82 5.82 0.18 -6.04
C SER A 82 6.15 0.59 -4.60
N ASP A 83 5.14 0.74 -3.78
CA ASP A 83 5.23 1.06 -2.35
C ASP A 83 5.31 -0.17 -1.43
N TYR A 84 5.30 -1.38 -2.02
CA TYR A 84 5.44 -2.68 -1.34
C TYR A 84 6.44 -3.58 -2.07
N SER A 85 7.61 -3.04 -2.41
CA SER A 85 8.71 -3.84 -2.99
C SER A 85 9.17 -4.97 -2.05
N ALA A 86 8.99 -4.76 -0.75
CA ALA A 86 9.07 -5.80 0.27
C ALA A 86 7.80 -5.78 1.14
N LEU A 87 7.27 -6.97 1.45
CA LEU A 87 6.00 -7.13 2.15
C LEU A 87 6.17 -7.01 3.67
N PHE A 88 6.40 -5.77 4.12
CA PHE A 88 6.37 -5.44 5.55
C PHE A 88 4.95 -5.05 5.96
N SER A 89 4.44 -5.67 7.02
CA SER A 89 3.13 -5.31 7.59
C SER A 89 3.20 -4.00 8.39
N SER A 90 4.36 -3.73 8.99
CA SER A 90 4.63 -2.55 9.81
C SER A 90 6.05 -2.03 9.58
N THR A 91 6.26 -0.75 9.79
CA THR A 91 7.59 -0.11 9.78
C THR A 91 8.52 -0.57 10.90
N SER A 92 7.97 -1.23 11.92
CA SER A 92 8.74 -1.84 13.01
C SER A 92 9.22 -3.25 12.71
N ASP A 93 8.76 -3.87 11.62
CA ASP A 93 9.14 -5.22 11.25
C ASP A 93 10.60 -5.27 10.83
N MET A 94 11.35 -6.18 11.42
CA MET A 94 12.77 -6.39 11.08
C MET A 94 12.95 -7.31 9.87
N MET A 95 11.92 -8.08 9.51
CA MET A 95 11.90 -8.98 8.36
C MET A 95 10.52 -8.96 7.72
N PHE A 96 10.47 -9.02 6.39
CA PHE A 96 9.22 -9.20 5.68
C PHE A 96 8.72 -10.65 5.77
N ASP A 97 7.41 -10.84 5.82
CA ASP A 97 6.77 -12.15 5.84
C ASP A 97 5.73 -12.26 4.73
N ALA A 98 6.18 -12.57 3.53
CA ALA A 98 5.33 -12.74 2.35
C ALA A 98 4.44 -14.02 2.39
N VAL A 99 4.46 -14.77 3.49
CA VAL A 99 3.51 -15.87 3.74
C VAL A 99 2.30 -15.37 4.53
N ARG A 100 2.56 -14.58 5.58
CA ARG A 100 1.51 -14.13 6.51
C ARG A 100 0.97 -12.75 6.21
N PHE A 101 1.64 -12.00 5.37
CA PHE A 101 1.21 -10.67 4.94
C PHE A 101 1.30 -10.53 3.43
N GLY A 102 0.26 -9.97 2.83
CA GLY A 102 0.20 -9.66 1.41
C GLY A 102 -0.53 -8.35 1.15
N VAL A 103 -0.41 -7.87 -0.08
CA VAL A 103 -1.14 -6.71 -0.57
C VAL A 103 -1.95 -7.08 -1.79
N ALA A 104 -3.06 -6.40 -1.97
CA ALA A 104 -3.99 -6.67 -3.06
C ALA A 104 -4.67 -5.40 -3.55
N ILE A 105 -5.18 -5.45 -4.77
CA ILE A 105 -6.01 -4.40 -5.35
C ILE A 105 -7.35 -4.95 -5.83
N VAL A 106 -8.37 -4.14 -5.70
CA VAL A 106 -9.74 -4.40 -6.17
C VAL A 106 -10.27 -3.16 -6.88
N THR A 107 -11.42 -3.31 -7.54
CA THR A 107 -12.20 -2.15 -8.02
C THR A 107 -12.77 -1.36 -6.83
N GLU A 108 -13.27 -0.16 -7.08
CA GLU A 108 -13.95 0.63 -6.04
C GLU A 108 -15.19 -0.13 -5.48
N ASP A 109 -15.97 -0.74 -6.34
CA ASP A 109 -17.14 -1.53 -5.91
C ASP A 109 -16.73 -2.77 -5.11
N GLY A 110 -15.65 -3.44 -5.50
CA GLY A 110 -15.05 -4.54 -4.73
C GLY A 110 -14.57 -4.08 -3.34
N PHE A 111 -13.93 -2.93 -3.25
CA PHE A 111 -13.48 -2.35 -1.99
C PHE A 111 -14.63 -2.03 -1.04
N ASN A 112 -15.75 -1.53 -1.57
CA ASN A 112 -16.94 -1.18 -0.80
C ASN A 112 -17.70 -2.38 -0.23
N LYS A 113 -17.41 -3.60 -0.70
CA LYS A 113 -17.94 -4.84 -0.10
C LYS A 113 -17.30 -5.21 1.21
N ILE A 114 -16.07 -4.77 1.45
CA ILE A 114 -15.33 -5.07 2.68
C ILE A 114 -15.83 -4.12 3.78
N ASN A 115 -15.90 -4.63 5.02
CA ASN A 115 -16.38 -3.84 6.15
C ASN A 115 -15.52 -2.56 6.36
N ASP A 116 -16.18 -1.44 6.59
CA ASP A 116 -15.54 -0.15 6.88
C ASP A 116 -14.85 -0.10 8.24
N ASP A 117 -15.20 -0.98 9.17
CA ASP A 117 -14.52 -1.09 10.48
C ASP A 117 -13.02 -1.43 10.33
N HIS A 118 -12.63 -1.97 9.17
CA HIS A 118 -11.25 -2.33 8.84
C HIS A 118 -10.56 -1.28 7.96
N LEU A 119 -11.16 -0.10 7.81
CA LEU A 119 -10.62 1.00 6.99
C LEU A 119 -9.50 1.74 7.71
N HIS A 120 -8.37 1.85 7.03
CA HIS A 120 -7.22 2.63 7.44
C HIS A 120 -7.02 3.82 6.51
N TYR A 121 -6.86 4.99 7.11
CA TYR A 121 -6.61 6.23 6.38
C TYR A 121 -5.12 6.41 6.16
N ASN A 122 -4.70 6.30 4.91
CA ASN A 122 -3.33 6.51 4.49
C ASN A 122 -3.30 7.51 3.32
N TYR A 123 -2.22 8.25 3.20
CA TYR A 123 -2.06 9.27 2.17
C TYR A 123 -0.68 9.17 1.57
N SER A 124 -0.64 9.17 0.23
CA SER A 124 0.60 9.34 -0.52
C SER A 124 0.72 10.80 -0.99
N TRP A 125 1.94 11.28 -1.16
CA TRP A 125 2.15 12.63 -1.71
C TRP A 125 3.28 12.64 -2.71
N ARG A 126 3.21 13.61 -3.60
CA ARG A 126 4.22 13.83 -4.63
C ARG A 126 4.65 15.28 -4.63
N TYR A 127 5.96 15.51 -4.60
CA TYR A 127 6.53 16.84 -4.75
C TYR A 127 6.41 17.34 -6.20
N SER A 128 6.36 18.66 -6.39
CA SER A 128 6.38 19.28 -7.72
C SER A 128 7.70 19.00 -8.46
N GLU A 129 8.79 18.94 -7.71
CA GLU A 129 10.13 18.61 -8.21
C GLU A 129 10.66 17.38 -7.49
N ARG A 130 11.36 16.52 -8.24
CA ARG A 130 11.96 15.33 -7.67
C ARG A 130 13.10 15.70 -6.73
N PRO A 131 13.13 15.21 -5.47
CA PRO A 131 14.29 15.39 -4.59
C PRO A 131 15.58 14.84 -5.24
N ALA A 132 16.68 15.54 -5.05
CA ALA A 132 17.96 15.15 -5.64
C ALA A 132 18.54 13.88 -5.02
N ASP A 133 18.28 13.66 -3.73
CA ASP A 133 18.72 12.49 -2.98
C ASP A 133 17.80 12.17 -1.80
N GLU A 134 18.07 11.08 -1.10
CA GLU A 134 17.31 10.62 0.08
C GLU A 134 17.32 11.65 1.24
N LYS A 135 18.41 12.37 1.40
CA LYS A 135 18.56 13.36 2.48
C LYS A 135 17.64 14.56 2.22
N GLU A 136 17.60 15.03 0.99
CA GLU A 136 16.68 16.10 0.58
C GLU A 136 15.23 15.63 0.69
N ALA A 137 14.93 14.42 0.21
CA ALA A 137 13.60 13.82 0.32
C ALA A 137 13.13 13.74 1.78
N LYS A 138 14.01 13.30 2.69
CA LYS A 138 13.72 13.26 4.12
C LYS A 138 13.45 14.65 4.68
N THR A 139 14.28 15.62 4.36
CA THR A 139 14.14 17.01 4.83
C THR A 139 12.84 17.64 4.35
N LEU A 140 12.49 17.44 3.08
CA LEU A 140 11.23 17.92 2.50
C LEU A 140 10.02 17.24 3.16
N SER A 141 10.09 15.92 3.40
CA SER A 141 9.02 15.17 4.05
C SER A 141 8.79 15.63 5.48
N GLU A 142 9.84 15.81 6.27
CA GLU A 142 9.76 16.31 7.65
C GLU A 142 9.17 17.73 7.70
N SER A 143 9.58 18.59 6.78
CA SER A 143 9.04 19.96 6.65
C SER A 143 7.56 19.97 6.26
N PHE A 144 7.18 19.13 5.31
CA PHE A 144 5.81 18.96 4.86
C PHE A 144 4.91 18.48 6.01
N LEU A 145 5.32 17.43 6.72
CA LEU A 145 4.56 16.88 7.84
C LEU A 145 4.42 17.86 9.00
N LYS A 146 5.47 18.61 9.30
CA LYS A 146 5.40 19.67 10.30
C LYS A 146 4.38 20.74 9.92
N THR A 147 4.36 21.13 8.65
CA THR A 147 3.39 22.11 8.13
C THR A 147 1.96 21.56 8.20
N LEU A 148 1.78 20.29 7.80
CA LEU A 148 0.49 19.61 7.88
C LEU A 148 -0.03 19.54 9.31
N TYR A 149 0.83 19.14 10.26
CA TYR A 149 0.49 19.08 11.68
C TYR A 149 0.08 20.43 12.25
N ILE A 150 0.85 21.49 11.97
CA ILE A 150 0.51 22.85 12.44
C ILE A 150 -0.83 23.30 11.86
N ASN A 151 -1.08 23.08 10.57
CA ASN A 151 -2.34 23.44 9.93
C ASN A 151 -3.52 22.62 10.50
N ALA A 152 -3.34 21.35 10.79
CA ALA A 152 -4.35 20.52 11.43
C ALA A 152 -4.70 21.06 12.82
N LEU A 153 -3.71 21.37 13.66
CA LEU A 153 -3.92 21.95 14.99
C LEU A 153 -4.65 23.30 14.96
N LEU A 154 -4.37 24.13 13.95
CA LEU A 154 -4.96 25.47 13.84
C LEU A 154 -6.39 25.46 13.29
N ASN A 155 -6.76 24.45 12.48
CA ASN A 155 -8.00 24.46 11.70
C ASN A 155 -8.99 23.36 12.08
N LEU A 156 -8.57 22.36 12.86
CA LEU A 156 -9.43 21.25 13.28
C LEU A 156 -9.66 21.31 14.78
N ASN A 157 -10.92 21.52 15.19
CA ASN A 157 -11.33 21.42 16.59
C ASN A 157 -11.30 19.96 17.04
N GLY A 158 -10.63 19.65 18.16
CA GLY A 158 -10.63 18.32 18.75
C GLY A 158 -9.52 17.39 18.29
N VAL A 159 -8.44 17.92 17.71
CA VAL A 159 -7.24 17.16 17.27
C VAL A 159 -6.27 16.89 18.44
N GLU A 160 -6.76 16.86 19.67
CA GLU A 160 -5.96 16.44 20.82
C GLU A 160 -5.54 14.98 20.63
N GLY A 161 -4.24 14.75 20.40
CA GLY A 161 -3.67 13.42 20.18
C GLY A 161 -3.42 13.04 18.73
N PHE A 162 -3.67 13.92 17.75
CA PHE A 162 -3.20 13.69 16.38
C PHE A 162 -1.67 13.77 16.34
N ILE A 163 -1.02 12.62 16.37
CA ILE A 163 0.41 12.47 16.09
C ILE A 163 0.49 11.95 14.68
N PRO A 164 0.91 12.75 13.68
CA PRO A 164 1.19 12.22 12.37
C PRO A 164 2.40 11.30 12.50
N GLU A 165 2.18 10.00 12.42
CA GLU A 165 3.26 9.06 12.23
C GLU A 165 3.75 9.21 10.79
N TYR A 166 5.00 9.60 10.69
CA TYR A 166 5.70 9.66 9.43
C TYR A 166 6.21 8.27 9.08
N VAL A 167 5.58 7.69 8.10
CA VAL A 167 6.05 6.46 7.48
C VAL A 167 6.59 6.81 6.10
N ASN A 168 7.89 6.86 5.97
CA ASN A 168 8.55 7.01 4.68
C ASN A 168 8.92 5.64 4.11
N GLN A 169 7.92 4.79 3.92
CA GLN A 169 8.15 3.46 3.35
C GLN A 169 8.80 3.56 1.96
N ALA A 170 8.27 4.41 1.09
CA ALA A 170 8.78 4.55 -0.27
C ALA A 170 10.25 5.00 -0.31
N ILE A 171 10.69 5.93 0.54
CA ILE A 171 12.08 6.41 0.56
C ILE A 171 13.01 5.37 1.19
N ILE A 172 12.59 4.70 2.26
CA ILE A 172 13.42 3.68 2.92
C ILE A 172 13.65 2.50 1.97
N PHE A 173 12.61 2.00 1.31
CA PHE A 173 12.70 0.81 0.47
C PHE A 173 13.26 1.12 -0.92
N THR A 174 12.81 2.18 -1.58
CA THR A 174 13.31 2.51 -2.93
C THR A 174 14.81 2.83 -2.92
N GLY A 175 15.32 3.46 -1.87
CA GLY A 175 16.76 3.74 -1.72
C GLY A 175 17.61 2.47 -1.56
N ASP A 176 17.13 1.50 -0.80
CA ASP A 176 17.84 0.25 -0.56
C ASP A 176 17.65 -0.75 -1.71
N ASP A 177 16.48 -0.80 -2.34
CA ASP A 177 16.22 -1.63 -3.51
C ASP A 177 17.04 -1.17 -4.73
N ILE A 178 17.13 0.12 -5.00
CA ILE A 178 17.99 0.65 -6.06
C ILE A 178 19.44 0.31 -5.82
N LYS A 179 19.92 0.29 -4.56
CA LYS A 179 21.27 -0.17 -4.22
C LYS A 179 21.43 -1.69 -4.37
N GLY A 180 20.39 -2.46 -4.01
CA GLY A 180 20.34 -3.91 -4.17
C GLY A 180 20.37 -4.31 -5.64
N ASP A 181 19.53 -3.70 -6.47
CA ASP A 181 19.46 -3.95 -7.91
C ASP A 181 20.75 -3.57 -8.63
N ASN A 182 21.38 -2.46 -8.25
CA ASN A 182 22.69 -2.06 -8.79
C ASN A 182 23.85 -2.96 -8.32
N ALA A 183 23.67 -3.76 -7.28
CA ALA A 183 24.66 -4.74 -6.83
C ALA A 183 24.50 -6.11 -7.52
N MET A 184 23.37 -6.34 -8.23
CA MET A 184 23.12 -7.56 -9.00
C MET A 184 23.38 -7.43 -10.51
N PHE A 185 23.79 -6.25 -10.99
CA PHE A 185 24.24 -5.95 -12.33
C PHE A 185 25.70 -5.48 -12.30
#